data_f8437a37779658ddbb5d0f3e90c0abb3
#
_entry.id   f8437a37779658ddbb5d0f3e90c0abb3
#
_cell.length_a   1.000
_cell.length_b   1.000
_cell.length_c   1.000
_cell.angle_alpha   90.00
_cell.angle_beta   90.00
_cell.angle_gamma   90.00
#
_symmetry.space_group_name_H-M   'P 1'
#
loop_
_entity.id
_entity.type
_entity.pdbx_description
1 polymer ?
#
loop_
_entity_poly.entity_id
_entity_poly.type
_entity_poly.pdbx_seq_one_letter_code
_entity_poly.pdbx_strand_id
1 'polypeptide(L)'
;MNKINAEQFQRFDAVMHKIYKRLRQLHGDIDTMFPGGITSNELSVLKVASKYPDAALKEISQYLDIPGSTLTSIVDRLEKRNLVKRIISSKNRRSYLLELTQEGIKISELHEVAENQLWKKVLGALDKDCERDTLINLLDKISKGIE
;
A
#
# COMPACT_ATOMS: atom_id res chain seq x y z
N MET A 1 2.99 13.28 30.60
CA MET A 1 3.81 12.92 29.43
C MET A 1 4.87 11.93 29.85
N ASN A 2 4.81 10.69 29.39
CA ASN A 2 5.90 9.72 29.60
C ASN A 2 7.13 10.23 28.87
N LYS A 3 8.18 10.62 29.63
CA LYS A 3 9.46 11.01 29.03
C LYS A 3 10.08 9.76 28.41
N ILE A 4 10.24 9.78 27.09
CA ILE A 4 10.97 8.73 26.37
C ILE A 4 12.42 8.77 26.85
N ASN A 5 12.94 7.64 27.33
CA ASN A 5 14.34 7.52 27.73
C ASN A 5 15.23 7.56 26.48
N ALA A 6 16.35 8.30 26.55
CA ALA A 6 17.29 8.45 25.44
C ALA A 6 17.82 7.08 24.94
N GLU A 7 18.07 6.13 25.85
CA GLU A 7 18.51 4.79 25.48
C GLU A 7 17.41 4.02 24.72
N GLN A 8 16.15 4.11 25.17
CA GLN A 8 15.00 3.51 24.46
C GLN A 8 14.87 4.10 23.06
N PHE A 9 15.02 5.42 22.92
CA PHE A 9 14.96 6.09 21.61
C PHE A 9 16.06 5.58 20.67
N GLN A 10 17.32 5.55 21.13
CA GLN A 10 18.45 5.09 20.32
C GLN A 10 18.28 3.64 19.85
N ARG A 11 17.82 2.76 20.74
CA ARG A 11 17.55 1.35 20.40
C ARG A 11 16.42 1.22 19.38
N PHE A 12 15.35 1.97 19.57
CA PHE A 12 14.22 2.00 18.65
C PHE A 12 14.66 2.50 17.27
N ASP A 13 15.36 3.64 17.20
CA ASP A 13 15.88 4.22 15.96
C ASP A 13 16.75 3.23 15.20
N ALA A 14 17.70 2.58 15.87
CA ALA A 14 18.58 1.60 15.25
C ALA A 14 17.81 0.38 14.69
N VAL A 15 16.80 -0.10 15.41
CA VAL A 15 15.94 -1.21 14.95
C VAL A 15 15.10 -0.77 13.76
N MET A 16 14.49 0.41 13.81
CA MET A 16 13.68 0.94 12.72
C MET A 16 14.48 1.12 11.43
N HIS A 17 15.72 1.65 11.51
CA HIS A 17 16.61 1.74 10.35
C HIS A 17 16.90 0.37 9.71
N LYS A 18 17.12 -0.67 10.53
CA LYS A 18 17.31 -2.04 10.02
C LYS A 18 16.04 -2.57 9.34
N ILE A 19 14.88 -2.34 9.95
CA ILE A 19 13.59 -2.77 9.39
C ILE A 19 13.34 -2.05 8.05
N TYR A 20 13.48 -0.71 7.98
CA TYR A 20 13.32 0.05 6.73
C TYR A 20 14.24 -0.45 5.61
N LYS A 21 15.51 -0.70 5.94
CA LYS A 21 16.47 -1.24 4.95
C LYS A 21 16.02 -2.60 4.42
N ARG A 22 15.56 -3.51 5.29
CA ARG A 22 15.09 -4.85 4.91
C ARG A 22 13.79 -4.81 4.11
N LEU A 23 12.81 -4.03 4.56
CA LEU A 23 11.54 -3.86 3.85
C LEU A 23 11.75 -3.26 2.47
N ARG A 24 12.64 -2.26 2.33
CA ARG A 24 12.97 -1.66 1.03
C ARG A 24 13.57 -2.70 0.07
N GLN A 25 14.46 -3.56 0.54
CA GLN A 25 15.02 -4.64 -0.27
C GLN A 25 13.93 -5.61 -0.73
N LEU A 26 13.06 -6.06 0.18
CA LEU A 26 11.97 -6.98 -0.14
C LEU A 26 10.91 -6.36 -1.06
N HIS A 27 10.60 -5.07 -0.91
CA HIS A 27 9.73 -4.35 -1.85
C HIS A 27 10.39 -4.14 -3.22
N GLY A 28 11.69 -3.86 -3.27
CA GLY A 28 12.43 -3.76 -4.53
C GLY A 28 12.39 -5.06 -5.32
N ASP A 29 12.46 -6.20 -4.64
CA ASP A 29 12.29 -7.51 -5.27
C ASP A 29 10.87 -7.69 -5.84
N ILE A 30 9.84 -7.20 -5.15
CA ILE A 30 8.45 -7.21 -5.64
C ILE A 30 8.29 -6.30 -6.86
N ASP A 31 8.80 -5.07 -6.80
CA ASP A 31 8.70 -4.11 -7.92
C ASP A 31 9.38 -4.63 -9.19
N THR A 32 10.46 -5.42 -9.07
CA THR A 32 11.13 -6.07 -10.21
C THR A 32 10.36 -7.24 -10.81
N MET A 33 9.39 -7.81 -10.09
CA MET A 33 8.53 -8.90 -10.60
C MET A 33 7.53 -8.42 -11.66
N PHE A 34 7.26 -7.10 -11.74
CA PHE A 34 6.25 -6.58 -12.64
C PHE A 34 6.88 -6.06 -13.94
N PRO A 35 6.50 -6.63 -15.10
CA PRO A 35 7.01 -6.18 -16.37
C PRO A 35 6.59 -4.74 -16.69
N GLY A 36 7.51 -3.97 -17.23
CA GLY A 36 7.24 -2.62 -17.73
C GLY A 36 7.35 -1.50 -16.72
N GLY A 37 8.00 -1.69 -15.57
CA GLY A 37 8.30 -0.61 -14.61
C GLY A 37 7.05 -0.01 -13.97
N ILE A 38 6.14 -0.84 -13.46
CA ILE A 38 5.01 -0.37 -12.64
C ILE A 38 5.56 0.13 -11.31
N THR A 39 5.19 1.34 -10.93
CA THR A 39 5.62 1.95 -9.67
C THR A 39 4.76 1.48 -8.51
N SER A 40 5.30 1.53 -7.28
CA SER A 40 4.54 1.20 -6.05
C SER A 40 3.26 2.03 -5.91
N ASN A 41 3.27 3.29 -6.33
CA ASN A 41 2.07 4.13 -6.33
C ASN A 41 1.02 3.65 -7.33
N GLU A 42 1.43 3.20 -8.52
CA GLU A 42 0.52 2.60 -9.52
C GLU A 42 -0.10 1.30 -9.01
N LEU A 43 0.69 0.45 -8.37
CA LEU A 43 0.22 -0.78 -7.72
C LEU A 43 -0.77 -0.48 -6.58
N SER A 44 -0.50 0.55 -5.77
CA SER A 44 -1.41 0.99 -4.72
C SER A 44 -2.76 1.46 -5.27
N VAL A 45 -2.76 2.20 -6.38
CA VAL A 45 -4.00 2.63 -7.05
C VAL A 45 -4.78 1.44 -7.58
N LEU A 46 -4.12 0.48 -8.25
CA LEU A 46 -4.76 -0.75 -8.74
C LEU A 46 -5.38 -1.54 -7.59
N LYS A 47 -4.65 -1.72 -6.48
CA LYS A 47 -5.13 -2.42 -5.28
C LYS A 47 -6.38 -1.76 -4.69
N VAL A 48 -6.38 -0.44 -4.52
CA VAL A 48 -7.53 0.29 -3.96
C VAL A 48 -8.71 0.23 -4.90
N ALA A 49 -8.52 0.43 -6.21
CA ALA A 49 -9.58 0.34 -7.21
C ALA A 49 -10.18 -1.09 -7.30
N SER A 50 -9.36 -2.13 -7.17
CA SER A 50 -9.82 -3.52 -7.11
C SER A 50 -10.66 -3.79 -5.86
N LYS A 51 -10.22 -3.28 -4.70
CA LYS A 51 -10.88 -3.51 -3.41
C LYS A 51 -12.17 -2.70 -3.24
N TYR A 52 -12.22 -1.52 -3.84
CA TYR A 52 -13.32 -0.57 -3.74
C TYR A 52 -13.76 -0.11 -5.14
N PRO A 53 -14.44 -0.98 -5.92
CA PRO A 53 -14.78 -0.68 -7.32
C PRO A 53 -15.75 0.50 -7.49
N ASP A 54 -16.50 0.83 -6.43
CA ASP A 54 -17.44 1.96 -6.41
C ASP A 54 -16.80 3.27 -5.89
N ALA A 55 -15.52 3.26 -5.52
CA ALA A 55 -14.86 4.45 -5.00
C ALA A 55 -14.57 5.46 -6.11
N ALA A 56 -14.98 6.71 -5.90
CA ALA A 56 -14.64 7.81 -6.79
C ALA A 56 -13.13 8.15 -6.68
N LEU A 57 -12.55 8.75 -7.73
CA LEU A 57 -11.14 9.15 -7.72
C LEU A 57 -10.77 10.00 -6.50
N LYS A 58 -11.69 10.86 -6.04
CA LYS A 58 -11.48 11.65 -4.82
C LYS A 58 -11.32 10.78 -3.59
N GLU A 59 -12.11 9.71 -3.46
CA GLU A 59 -12.04 8.79 -2.34
C GLU A 59 -10.75 7.95 -2.39
N ILE A 60 -10.33 7.54 -3.59
CA ILE A 60 -9.03 6.86 -3.78
C ILE A 60 -7.87 7.78 -3.38
N SER A 61 -7.91 9.06 -3.77
CA SER A 61 -6.93 10.08 -3.39
C SER A 61 -6.83 10.23 -1.86
N GLN A 62 -7.96 10.30 -1.18
CA GLN A 62 -8.03 10.37 0.28
C GLN A 62 -7.53 9.10 0.96
N TYR A 63 -7.91 7.92 0.44
CA TYR A 63 -7.49 6.65 0.99
C TYR A 63 -5.96 6.43 0.92
N LEU A 64 -5.34 6.88 -0.19
CA LEU A 64 -3.91 6.76 -0.42
C LEU A 64 -3.10 7.94 0.13
N ASP A 65 -3.77 8.96 0.68
CA ASP A 65 -3.16 10.21 1.15
C ASP A 65 -2.24 10.85 0.10
N ILE A 66 -2.72 10.92 -1.15
CA ILE A 66 -2.01 11.55 -2.27
C ILE A 66 -2.83 12.70 -2.87
N PRO A 67 -2.17 13.77 -3.37
CA PRO A 67 -2.87 14.86 -4.05
C PRO A 67 -3.66 14.36 -5.27
N GLY A 68 -4.83 14.94 -5.53
CA GLY A 68 -5.66 14.60 -6.68
C GLY A 68 -4.94 14.75 -8.03
N SER A 69 -4.04 15.75 -8.17
CA SER A 69 -3.20 15.91 -9.37
C SER A 69 -2.22 14.75 -9.56
N THR A 70 -1.65 14.25 -8.47
CA THR A 70 -0.77 13.07 -8.49
C THR A 70 -1.56 11.84 -8.90
N LEU A 71 -2.74 11.62 -8.30
CA LEU A 71 -3.62 10.51 -8.67
C LEU A 71 -4.00 10.58 -10.16
N THR A 72 -4.37 11.77 -10.66
CA THR A 72 -4.70 11.95 -12.08
C THR A 72 -3.54 11.51 -12.97
N SER A 73 -2.32 11.93 -12.68
CA SER A 73 -1.12 11.54 -13.44
C SER A 73 -0.85 10.03 -13.38
N ILE A 74 -1.10 9.38 -12.24
CA ILE A 74 -0.98 7.92 -12.09
C ILE A 74 -2.02 7.23 -12.95
N VAL A 75 -3.28 7.66 -12.87
CA VAL A 75 -4.39 7.07 -13.64
C VAL A 75 -4.17 7.23 -15.14
N ASP A 76 -3.67 8.38 -15.61
CA ASP A 76 -3.32 8.61 -17.02
C ASP A 76 -2.28 7.59 -17.52
N ARG A 77 -1.27 7.28 -16.69
CA ARG A 77 -0.28 6.24 -17.04
C ARG A 77 -0.89 4.84 -17.05
N LEU A 78 -1.73 4.52 -16.08
CA LEU A 78 -2.42 3.23 -15.99
C LEU A 78 -3.38 3.03 -17.18
N GLU A 79 -4.09 4.07 -17.61
CA GLU A 79 -4.94 4.02 -18.82
C GLU A 79 -4.12 3.82 -20.10
N LYS A 80 -3.00 4.57 -20.28
CA LYS A 80 -2.08 4.39 -21.41
C LYS A 80 -1.52 2.98 -21.50
N ARG A 81 -1.38 2.31 -20.35
CA ARG A 81 -0.93 0.91 -20.25
C ARG A 81 -2.07 -0.10 -20.35
N ASN A 82 -3.29 0.37 -20.57
CA ASN A 82 -4.50 -0.46 -20.62
C ASN A 82 -4.73 -1.32 -19.37
N LEU A 83 -4.42 -0.78 -18.19
CA LEU A 83 -4.62 -1.46 -16.90
C LEU A 83 -5.92 -1.05 -16.22
N VAL A 84 -6.37 0.19 -16.46
CA VAL A 84 -7.66 0.71 -15.95
C VAL A 84 -8.38 1.50 -17.04
N LYS A 85 -9.67 1.75 -16.80
CA LYS A 85 -10.52 2.69 -17.55
C LYS A 85 -11.24 3.62 -16.59
N ARG A 86 -11.33 4.90 -16.93
CA ARG A 86 -12.23 5.82 -16.23
C ARG A 86 -13.66 5.57 -16.70
N ILE A 87 -14.56 5.37 -15.75
CA ILE A 87 -16.00 5.29 -16.03
C ILE A 87 -16.73 6.38 -15.24
N ILE A 88 -17.81 6.91 -15.81
CA ILE A 88 -18.64 7.92 -15.11
C ILE A 88 -19.43 7.22 -14.02
N SER A 89 -19.38 7.76 -12.81
CA SER A 89 -20.18 7.23 -11.69
C SER A 89 -21.67 7.35 -11.97
N SER A 90 -22.40 6.24 -11.80
CA SER A 90 -23.86 6.25 -11.86
C SER A 90 -24.51 7.07 -10.73
N LYS A 91 -23.82 7.17 -9.59
CA LYS A 91 -24.30 7.93 -8.41
C LYS A 91 -24.05 9.45 -8.55
N ASN A 92 -22.97 9.83 -9.23
CA ASN A 92 -22.60 11.22 -9.43
C ASN A 92 -21.91 11.40 -10.78
N ARG A 93 -22.62 11.92 -11.77
CA ARG A 93 -22.13 12.13 -13.14
C ARG A 93 -20.91 13.06 -13.26
N ARG A 94 -20.55 13.80 -12.19
CA ARG A 94 -19.35 14.64 -12.13
C ARG A 94 -18.13 13.89 -11.57
N SER A 95 -18.30 12.63 -11.17
CA SER A 95 -17.24 11.80 -10.59
C SER A 95 -16.89 10.64 -11.51
N TYR A 96 -15.62 10.29 -11.53
CA TYR A 96 -15.09 9.11 -12.21
C TYR A 96 -14.77 8.02 -11.21
N LEU A 97 -15.05 6.79 -11.60
CA LEU A 97 -14.59 5.56 -10.95
C LEU A 97 -13.48 4.94 -11.81
N LEU A 98 -12.74 3.99 -11.25
CA LEU A 98 -11.75 3.20 -11.99
C LEU A 98 -12.25 1.77 -12.15
N GLU A 99 -12.38 1.34 -13.38
CA GLU A 99 -12.62 -0.05 -13.74
C GLU A 99 -11.29 -0.68 -14.16
N LEU A 100 -10.91 -1.79 -13.53
CA LEU A 100 -9.72 -2.54 -13.91
C LEU A 100 -10.01 -3.34 -15.18
N THR A 101 -9.04 -3.35 -16.10
CA THR A 101 -9.05 -4.29 -17.23
C THR A 101 -8.67 -5.70 -16.75
N GLN A 102 -8.80 -6.71 -17.60
CA GLN A 102 -8.34 -8.06 -17.30
C GLN A 102 -6.85 -8.09 -16.93
N GLU A 103 -6.03 -7.29 -17.60
CA GLU A 103 -4.61 -7.16 -17.29
C GLU A 103 -4.36 -6.43 -15.96
N GLY A 104 -5.14 -5.38 -15.69
CA GLY A 104 -5.10 -4.68 -14.40
C GLY A 104 -5.47 -5.59 -13.24
N ILE A 105 -6.48 -6.46 -13.40
CA ILE A 105 -6.88 -7.45 -12.40
C ILE A 105 -5.73 -8.42 -12.12
N LYS A 106 -5.13 -9.01 -13.17
CA LYS A 106 -3.99 -9.94 -13.01
C LYS A 106 -2.83 -9.32 -12.25
N ILE A 107 -2.47 -8.07 -12.59
CA ILE A 107 -1.38 -7.36 -11.91
C ILE A 107 -1.74 -7.09 -10.45
N SER A 108 -2.97 -6.68 -10.17
CA SER A 108 -3.45 -6.45 -8.79
C SER A 108 -3.40 -7.72 -7.94
N GLU A 109 -3.84 -8.85 -8.49
CA GLU A 109 -3.80 -10.17 -7.84
C GLU A 109 -2.35 -10.64 -7.57
N LEU A 110 -1.47 -10.52 -8.56
CA LEU A 110 -0.05 -10.86 -8.40
C LEU A 110 0.62 -10.01 -7.31
N HIS A 111 0.31 -8.71 -7.27
CA HIS A 111 0.82 -7.82 -6.24
C HIS A 111 0.30 -8.22 -4.85
N GLU A 112 -0.98 -8.53 -4.72
CA GLU A 112 -1.56 -8.98 -3.46
C GLU A 112 -0.90 -10.26 -2.94
N VAL A 113 -0.65 -11.22 -3.83
CA VAL A 113 0.05 -12.46 -3.47
C VAL A 113 1.48 -12.16 -2.99
N ALA A 114 2.22 -11.32 -3.70
CA ALA A 114 3.60 -10.96 -3.34
C ALA A 114 3.65 -10.19 -2.00
N GLU A 115 2.75 -9.23 -1.79
CA GLU A 115 2.63 -8.48 -0.54
C GLU A 115 2.24 -9.38 0.64
N ASN A 116 1.31 -10.31 0.45
CA ASN A 116 0.92 -11.27 1.47
C ASN A 116 2.10 -12.20 1.86
N GLN A 117 2.92 -12.61 0.90
CA GLN A 117 4.13 -13.39 1.18
C GLN A 117 5.15 -12.57 1.99
N LEU A 118 5.30 -11.28 1.68
CA LEU A 118 6.15 -10.36 2.43
C LEU A 118 5.71 -10.27 3.90
N TRP A 119 4.42 -10.00 4.13
CA TRP A 119 3.90 -9.88 5.51
C TRP A 119 3.95 -11.19 6.29
N LYS A 120 3.73 -12.33 5.62
CA LYS A 120 3.94 -13.65 6.23
C LYS A 120 5.41 -13.85 6.63
N LYS A 121 6.37 -13.40 5.83
CA LYS A 121 7.81 -13.42 6.20
C LYS A 121 8.10 -12.55 7.42
N VAL A 122 7.53 -11.36 7.49
CA VAL A 122 7.72 -10.43 8.63
C VAL A 122 7.17 -11.04 9.91
N LEU A 123 5.92 -11.54 9.89
CA LEU A 123 5.31 -12.18 11.06
C LEU A 123 5.98 -13.51 11.41
N GLY A 124 6.44 -14.26 10.41
CA GLY A 124 7.14 -15.52 10.59
C GLY A 124 8.55 -15.39 11.18
N ALA A 125 9.09 -14.16 11.30
CA ALA A 125 10.32 -13.91 12.04
C ALA A 125 10.12 -13.99 13.58
N LEU A 126 8.86 -14.08 14.03
CA LEU A 126 8.49 -14.28 15.44
C LEU A 126 8.06 -15.73 15.65
N ASP A 127 8.64 -16.40 16.63
CA ASP A 127 8.44 -17.83 16.83
C ASP A 127 7.09 -18.16 17.49
N LYS A 128 6.60 -17.25 18.36
CA LYS A 128 5.41 -17.49 19.21
C LYS A 128 4.22 -16.64 18.76
N ASP A 129 3.04 -17.24 18.83
CA ASP A 129 1.79 -16.51 18.52
C ASP A 129 1.57 -15.30 19.43
N CYS A 130 1.90 -15.41 20.72
CA CYS A 130 1.77 -14.29 21.65
C CYS A 130 2.70 -13.09 21.30
N GLU A 131 3.86 -13.35 20.69
CA GLU A 131 4.75 -12.29 20.19
C GLU A 131 4.15 -11.58 18.96
N ARG A 132 3.53 -12.35 18.06
CA ARG A 132 2.82 -11.83 16.88
C ARG A 132 1.64 -10.96 17.30
N ASP A 133 0.81 -11.45 18.21
CA ASP A 133 -0.33 -10.71 18.76
C ASP A 133 0.12 -9.43 19.47
N THR A 134 1.20 -9.51 20.25
CA THR A 134 1.78 -8.34 20.93
C THR A 134 2.27 -7.31 19.92
N LEU A 135 2.98 -7.73 18.88
CA LEU A 135 3.45 -6.83 17.80
C LEU A 135 2.27 -6.15 17.11
N ILE A 136 1.25 -6.90 16.71
CA ILE A 136 0.06 -6.37 16.05
C ILE A 136 -0.63 -5.32 16.92
N ASN A 137 -0.86 -5.63 18.19
CA ASN A 137 -1.49 -4.71 19.13
C ASN A 137 -0.68 -3.43 19.36
N LEU A 138 0.65 -3.54 19.45
CA LEU A 138 1.53 -2.38 19.60
C LEU A 138 1.55 -1.51 18.34
N LEU A 139 1.59 -2.12 17.15
CA LEU A 139 1.53 -1.39 15.88
C LEU A 139 0.17 -0.69 15.69
N ASP A 140 -0.94 -1.35 16.03
CA ASP A 140 -2.27 -0.75 16.01
C ASP A 140 -2.37 0.46 16.96
N LYS A 141 -1.81 0.31 18.18
CA LYS A 141 -1.75 1.42 19.14
C LYS A 141 -0.91 2.59 18.62
N ILE A 142 0.23 2.31 18.00
CA ILE A 142 1.10 3.33 17.40
C ILE A 142 0.35 4.04 16.26
N SER A 143 -0.29 3.29 15.35
CA SER A 143 -1.01 3.86 14.20
C SER A 143 -2.14 4.83 14.61
N LYS A 144 -2.77 4.58 15.77
CA LYS A 144 -3.80 5.46 16.35
C LYS A 144 -3.25 6.65 17.12
N GLY A 145 -1.97 6.63 17.50
CA GLY A 145 -1.33 7.67 18.30
C GLY A 145 -0.40 8.62 17.55
N ILE A 146 -0.20 8.38 16.24
CA ILE A 146 0.56 9.24 15.33
C ILE A 146 -0.47 9.95 14.45
N GLU A 147 -1.14 10.98 15.00
CA GLU A 147 -1.97 11.94 14.27
C GLU A 147 -1.24 13.27 14.15
#